data_5345ed2b2461012c52355105296c70c2
#
_entry.id   5345ed2b2461012c52355105296c70c2
#
_cell.length_a   1.000
_cell.length_b   1.000
_cell.length_c   1.000
_cell.angle_alpha   90.00
_cell.angle_beta   90.00
_cell.angle_gamma   90.00
#
_symmetry.space_group_name_H-M   'P 1'
#
loop_
_entity.id
_entity.type
_entity.pdbx_description
1 polymer ?
#
loop_
_entity_poly.entity_id
_entity_poly.type
_entity_poly.pdbx_seq_one_letter_code
_entity_poly.pdbx_strand_id
1 'polypeptide(L)'
;QKVVRFVLENGFGISREGKVVVNDIEITASALSRAVKVDRRVVDTTIRRISEFSELEPVFTRLRVTPDFTDVAKYLGLSVITILPKNAGDKNIVSSAVSVLAEYDLPLRQIFVTDPYAAENPRLVIIIDGQLPGDALQELKSLPAVDSIIL
;
A
#
# COMPACT_ATOMS: atom_id res chain seq x y z
N GLN A 1 -9.42 -12.88 -14.68
CA GLN A 1 -9.15 -11.50 -14.23
C GLN A 1 -9.33 -11.32 -12.72
N LYS A 2 -10.45 -11.78 -12.10
CA LYS A 2 -10.72 -11.59 -10.67
C LYS A 2 -9.62 -12.14 -9.75
N VAL A 3 -9.12 -13.35 -10.02
CA VAL A 3 -8.08 -13.99 -9.19
C VAL A 3 -6.76 -13.23 -9.29
N VAL A 4 -6.31 -12.88 -10.50
CA VAL A 4 -5.07 -12.12 -10.72
C VAL A 4 -5.10 -10.80 -9.99
N ARG A 5 -6.20 -10.06 -10.15
CA ARG A 5 -6.41 -8.77 -9.51
C ARG A 5 -6.37 -8.89 -7.98
N PHE A 6 -7.09 -9.87 -7.43
CA PHE A 6 -7.13 -10.12 -5.99
C PHE A 6 -5.75 -10.44 -5.41
N VAL A 7 -4.99 -11.32 -6.08
CA VAL A 7 -3.63 -11.69 -5.67
C VAL A 7 -2.70 -10.48 -5.70
N LEU A 8 -2.78 -9.67 -6.77
CA LEU A 8 -1.97 -8.46 -6.91
C LEU A 8 -2.31 -7.40 -5.87
N GLU A 9 -3.59 -7.08 -5.70
CA GLU A 9 -4.07 -6.04 -4.78
C GLU A 9 -3.78 -6.36 -3.31
N ASN A 10 -3.73 -7.65 -2.96
CA ASN A 10 -3.39 -8.10 -1.61
C ASN A 10 -1.88 -8.39 -1.42
N GLY A 11 -1.06 -8.14 -2.43
CA GLY A 11 0.37 -8.38 -2.37
C GLY A 11 0.76 -9.85 -2.25
N PHE A 12 -0.11 -10.78 -2.67
CA PHE A 12 0.17 -12.21 -2.60
C PHE A 12 1.14 -12.61 -3.71
N GLY A 13 2.16 -13.35 -3.33
CA GLY A 13 3.12 -13.92 -4.25
C GLY A 13 2.70 -15.30 -4.77
N ILE A 14 3.49 -15.81 -5.71
CA ILE A 14 3.38 -17.19 -6.19
C ILE A 14 4.75 -17.84 -6.03
N SER A 15 4.82 -18.97 -5.32
CA SER A 15 6.06 -19.71 -5.17
C SER A 15 6.49 -20.37 -6.49
N ARG A 16 7.74 -20.84 -6.55
CA ARG A 16 8.26 -21.57 -7.72
C ARG A 16 7.49 -22.89 -7.98
N GLU A 17 6.86 -23.44 -6.96
CA GLU A 17 6.02 -24.65 -7.04
C GLU A 17 4.57 -24.34 -7.48
N GLY A 18 4.29 -23.07 -7.85
CA GLY A 18 2.96 -22.65 -8.29
C GLY A 18 1.92 -22.56 -7.17
N LYS A 19 2.36 -22.19 -5.96
CA LYS A 19 1.49 -21.98 -4.81
C LYS A 19 1.32 -20.50 -4.51
N VAL A 20 0.12 -20.06 -4.12
CA VAL A 20 -0.06 -18.72 -3.62
C VAL A 20 0.56 -18.60 -2.23
N VAL A 21 1.33 -17.55 -2.01
CA VAL A 21 2.05 -17.32 -0.75
C VAL A 21 1.88 -15.87 -0.29
N VAL A 22 1.94 -15.67 1.02
CA VAL A 22 2.11 -14.37 1.66
C VAL A 22 3.41 -14.42 2.44
N ASN A 23 4.43 -13.71 1.97
CA ASN A 23 5.77 -13.73 2.58
C ASN A 23 6.25 -15.15 2.91
N ASP A 24 6.17 -16.04 1.91
CA ASP A 24 6.56 -17.46 1.96
C ASP A 24 5.62 -18.40 2.75
N ILE A 25 4.51 -17.89 3.29
CA ILE A 25 3.46 -18.70 3.93
C ILE A 25 2.42 -19.09 2.88
N GLU A 26 2.20 -20.38 2.68
CA GLU A 26 1.24 -20.89 1.67
C GLU A 26 -0.20 -20.54 2.03
N ILE A 27 -0.93 -20.00 1.05
CA ILE A 27 -2.38 -19.81 1.09
C ILE A 27 -3.03 -20.86 0.22
N THR A 28 -3.92 -21.65 0.81
CA THR A 28 -4.58 -22.73 0.06
C THR A 28 -5.51 -22.19 -1.03
N ALA A 29 -5.57 -22.88 -2.17
CA ALA A 29 -6.48 -22.52 -3.25
C ALA A 29 -7.95 -22.49 -2.81
N SER A 30 -8.31 -23.32 -1.82
CA SER A 30 -9.65 -23.32 -1.22
C SER A 30 -9.95 -22.07 -0.40
N ALA A 31 -8.97 -21.53 0.34
CA ALA A 31 -9.12 -20.26 1.04
C ALA A 31 -9.28 -19.11 0.05
N LEU A 32 -8.45 -19.09 -0.98
CA LEU A 32 -8.50 -18.07 -2.03
C LEU A 32 -9.81 -18.13 -2.84
N SER A 33 -10.29 -19.32 -3.20
CA SER A 33 -11.55 -19.50 -3.93
C SER A 33 -12.75 -18.94 -3.16
N ARG A 34 -12.80 -19.13 -1.85
CA ARG A 34 -13.83 -18.54 -0.98
C ARG A 34 -13.74 -17.02 -0.93
N ALA A 35 -12.53 -16.47 -0.79
CA ALA A 35 -12.32 -15.03 -0.73
C ALA A 35 -12.71 -14.33 -2.03
N VAL A 36 -12.32 -14.89 -3.18
CA VAL A 36 -12.61 -14.33 -4.52
C VAL A 36 -14.01 -14.68 -5.02
N LYS A 37 -14.70 -15.64 -4.36
CA LYS A 37 -16.00 -16.21 -4.76
C LYS A 37 -15.97 -16.80 -6.18
N VAL A 38 -15.02 -17.69 -6.42
CA VAL A 38 -14.86 -18.45 -7.66
C VAL A 38 -14.61 -19.92 -7.34
N ASP A 39 -14.79 -20.81 -8.33
CA ASP A 39 -14.45 -22.21 -8.18
C ASP A 39 -12.94 -22.41 -7.96
N ARG A 40 -12.56 -23.37 -7.11
CA ARG A 40 -11.16 -23.70 -6.83
C ARG A 40 -10.36 -24.00 -8.09
N ARG A 41 -10.96 -24.67 -9.08
CA ARG A 41 -10.31 -24.99 -10.36
C ARG A 41 -9.92 -23.74 -11.14
N VAL A 42 -10.73 -22.67 -11.01
CA VAL A 42 -10.41 -21.37 -11.63
C VAL A 42 -9.17 -20.76 -10.97
N VAL A 43 -9.05 -20.89 -9.64
CA VAL A 43 -7.85 -20.44 -8.91
C VAL A 43 -6.63 -21.23 -9.39
N ASP A 44 -6.67 -22.56 -9.32
CA ASP A 44 -5.55 -23.44 -9.69
C ASP A 44 -5.10 -23.19 -11.14
N THR A 45 -6.06 -23.05 -12.07
CA THR A 45 -5.75 -22.77 -13.49
C THR A 45 -5.15 -21.40 -13.69
N THR A 46 -5.64 -20.38 -12.96
CA THR A 46 -5.13 -18.99 -13.07
C THR A 46 -3.71 -18.92 -12.54
N ILE A 47 -3.43 -19.49 -11.37
CA ILE A 47 -2.10 -19.49 -10.76
C ILE A 47 -1.08 -20.20 -11.66
N ARG A 48 -1.44 -21.36 -12.19
CA ARG A 48 -0.58 -22.07 -13.15
C ARG A 48 -0.26 -21.20 -14.37
N ARG A 49 -1.27 -20.55 -14.96
CA ARG A 49 -1.05 -19.66 -16.10
C ARG A 49 -0.11 -18.51 -15.78
N ILE A 50 -0.24 -17.88 -14.61
CA ILE A 50 0.68 -16.81 -14.19
C ILE A 50 2.12 -17.35 -14.15
N SER A 51 2.33 -18.55 -13.59
CA SER A 51 3.67 -19.15 -13.49
C SER A 51 4.24 -19.54 -14.87
N GLU A 52 3.41 -19.78 -15.87
CA GLU A 52 3.81 -20.13 -17.24
C GLU A 52 4.14 -18.89 -18.10
N PHE A 53 3.66 -17.70 -17.72
CA PHE A 53 3.92 -16.46 -18.44
C PHE A 53 5.23 -15.82 -17.97
N SER A 54 6.23 -15.78 -18.85
CA SER A 54 7.56 -15.24 -18.57
C SER A 54 7.57 -13.77 -18.11
N GLU A 55 6.56 -12.99 -18.48
CA GLU A 55 6.42 -11.59 -18.07
C GLU A 55 5.80 -11.44 -16.68
N LEU A 56 4.93 -12.35 -16.28
CA LEU A 56 4.22 -12.30 -15.00
C LEU A 56 4.94 -13.05 -13.86
N GLU A 57 5.59 -14.15 -14.20
CA GLU A 57 6.31 -14.98 -13.21
C GLU A 57 7.27 -14.13 -12.35
N PRO A 58 8.16 -13.28 -12.90
CA PRO A 58 9.08 -12.48 -12.09
C PRO A 58 8.39 -11.49 -11.16
N VAL A 59 7.20 -11.00 -11.53
CA VAL A 59 6.42 -10.09 -10.70
C VAL A 59 5.87 -10.84 -9.48
N PHE A 60 5.13 -11.91 -9.73
CA PHE A 60 4.45 -12.63 -8.64
C PHE A 60 5.38 -13.44 -7.75
N THR A 61 6.52 -13.92 -8.25
CA THR A 61 7.50 -14.62 -7.41
C THR A 61 8.26 -13.71 -6.44
N ARG A 62 8.29 -12.41 -6.72
CA ARG A 62 9.00 -11.41 -5.90
C ARG A 62 8.08 -10.50 -5.09
N LEU A 63 6.77 -10.58 -5.32
CA LEU A 63 5.80 -9.77 -4.59
C LEU A 63 5.80 -10.13 -3.10
N ARG A 64 5.83 -9.11 -2.24
CA ARG A 64 5.84 -9.23 -0.77
C ARG A 64 4.84 -8.27 -0.15
N VAL A 65 4.33 -8.63 1.00
CA VAL A 65 3.46 -7.78 1.82
C VAL A 65 4.30 -7.12 2.91
N THR A 66 4.11 -5.83 3.08
CA THR A 66 4.63 -5.06 4.22
C THR A 66 3.46 -4.71 5.14
N PRO A 67 3.59 -4.86 6.47
CA PRO A 67 2.52 -4.49 7.37
C PRO A 67 2.23 -2.99 7.28
N ASP A 68 0.95 -2.64 7.14
CA ASP A 68 0.45 -1.27 7.18
C ASP A 68 0.07 -0.93 8.62
N PHE A 69 0.67 0.11 9.20
CA PHE A 69 0.42 0.54 10.57
C PHE A 69 -0.67 1.61 10.69
N THR A 70 -1.31 2.01 9.59
CA THR A 70 -2.30 3.09 9.59
C THR A 70 -3.37 2.90 10.66
N ASP A 71 -4.02 1.73 10.68
CA ASP A 71 -5.14 1.46 11.59
C ASP A 71 -4.70 1.14 13.03
N VAL A 72 -3.44 0.77 13.22
CA VAL A 72 -2.90 0.40 14.54
C VAL A 72 -2.01 1.49 15.16
N ALA A 73 -1.72 2.54 14.42
CA ALA A 73 -0.79 3.60 14.80
C ALA A 73 -1.08 4.17 16.20
N LYS A 74 -2.35 4.48 16.50
CA LYS A 74 -2.76 5.03 17.79
C LYS A 74 -2.42 4.11 18.99
N TYR A 75 -2.41 2.79 18.79
CA TYR A 75 -2.07 1.81 19.83
C TYR A 75 -0.56 1.68 20.02
N LEU A 76 0.22 2.17 19.06
CA LEU A 76 1.68 2.18 19.08
C LEU A 76 2.26 3.55 19.48
N GLY A 77 1.40 4.52 19.85
CA GLY A 77 1.83 5.89 20.16
C GLY A 77 2.27 6.70 18.95
N LEU A 78 1.85 6.29 17.75
CA LEU A 78 2.17 6.93 16.48
C LEU A 78 1.02 7.83 16.03
N SER A 79 1.33 8.82 15.20
CA SER A 79 0.33 9.67 14.53
C SER A 79 0.29 9.39 13.05
N VAL A 80 -0.91 9.41 12.48
CA VAL A 80 -1.16 9.24 11.04
C VAL A 80 -1.56 10.58 10.44
N ILE A 81 -0.91 10.95 9.35
CA ILE A 81 -1.19 12.15 8.58
C ILE A 81 -1.57 11.70 7.18
N THR A 82 -2.82 11.88 6.80
CA THR A 82 -3.28 11.59 5.44
C THR A 82 -3.44 12.89 4.67
N ILE A 83 -2.64 13.06 3.64
CA ILE A 83 -2.64 14.23 2.77
C ILE A 83 -3.38 13.88 1.48
N LEU A 84 -4.42 14.66 1.18
CA LEU A 84 -5.13 14.61 -0.09
C LEU A 84 -4.53 15.66 -1.02
N PRO A 85 -3.97 15.28 -2.17
CA PRO A 85 -3.36 16.23 -3.10
C PRO A 85 -4.42 16.92 -3.95
N LYS A 86 -4.16 18.17 -4.34
CA LYS A 86 -4.96 18.86 -5.37
C LYS A 86 -4.83 18.17 -6.73
N ASN A 87 -3.66 17.63 -7.01
CA ASN A 87 -3.38 16.86 -8.21
C ASN A 87 -2.54 15.64 -7.85
N ALA A 88 -3.08 14.45 -8.13
CA ALA A 88 -2.42 13.17 -7.86
C ALA A 88 -1.05 13.00 -8.55
N GLY A 89 -0.82 13.70 -9.67
CA GLY A 89 0.44 13.68 -10.41
C GLY A 89 1.48 14.68 -9.94
N ASP A 90 1.24 15.42 -8.85
CA ASP A 90 2.22 16.38 -8.34
C ASP A 90 3.46 15.67 -7.78
N LYS A 91 4.61 15.97 -8.40
CA LYS A 91 5.89 15.31 -8.08
C LYS A 91 6.51 15.82 -6.77
N ASN A 92 6.09 16.96 -6.27
CA ASN A 92 6.72 17.62 -5.14
C ASN A 92 6.00 17.39 -3.80
N ILE A 93 4.82 16.77 -3.80
CA ILE A 93 4.01 16.62 -2.59
C ILE A 93 4.75 15.82 -1.49
N VAL A 94 5.42 14.75 -1.86
CA VAL A 94 6.15 13.90 -0.91
C VAL A 94 7.35 14.65 -0.33
N SER A 95 8.19 15.24 -1.20
CA SER A 95 9.39 15.97 -0.76
C SER A 95 9.05 17.17 0.11
N SER A 96 8.04 17.95 -0.25
CA SER A 96 7.60 19.10 0.54
C SER A 96 7.05 18.69 1.91
N ALA A 97 6.21 17.67 1.96
CA ALA A 97 5.66 17.17 3.23
C ALA A 97 6.76 16.61 4.15
N VAL A 98 7.68 15.82 3.61
CA VAL A 98 8.80 15.26 4.39
C VAL A 98 9.74 16.37 4.86
N SER A 99 9.98 17.41 4.07
CA SER A 99 10.80 18.56 4.49
C SER A 99 10.20 19.28 5.69
N VAL A 100 8.90 19.56 5.68
CA VAL A 100 8.20 20.15 6.82
C VAL A 100 8.38 19.28 8.08
N LEU A 101 8.13 17.97 7.97
CA LEU A 101 8.26 17.08 9.12
C LEU A 101 9.69 17.02 9.67
N ALA A 102 10.69 17.11 8.79
CA ALA A 102 12.10 17.13 9.17
C ALA A 102 12.49 18.42 9.94
N GLU A 103 11.89 19.57 9.61
CA GLU A 103 12.12 20.83 10.34
C GLU A 103 11.61 20.79 11.79
N TYR A 104 10.63 19.91 12.07
CA TYR A 104 10.10 19.67 13.41
C TYR A 104 10.70 18.43 14.11
N ASP A 105 11.80 17.88 13.59
CA ASP A 105 12.44 16.67 14.14
C ASP A 105 11.48 15.47 14.34
N LEU A 106 10.51 15.29 13.43
CA LEU A 106 9.51 14.24 13.51
C LEU A 106 9.97 12.98 12.76
N PRO A 107 10.33 11.90 13.46
CA PRO A 107 10.79 10.68 12.82
C PRO A 107 9.68 9.98 12.04
N LEU A 108 9.96 9.60 10.79
CA LEU A 108 9.04 8.81 9.98
C LEU A 108 9.10 7.34 10.37
N ARG A 109 7.95 6.71 10.48
CA ARG A 109 7.80 5.26 10.69
C ARG A 109 7.39 4.55 9.41
N GLN A 110 6.44 5.11 8.69
CA GLN A 110 6.02 4.64 7.37
C GLN A 110 5.56 5.81 6.50
N ILE A 111 5.66 5.63 5.19
CA ILE A 111 5.11 6.53 4.20
C ILE A 111 4.56 5.69 3.03
N PHE A 112 3.33 5.98 2.63
CA PHE A 112 2.67 5.31 1.51
C PHE A 112 2.15 6.36 0.53
N VAL A 113 2.47 6.17 -0.73
CA VAL A 113 1.88 6.93 -1.83
C VAL A 113 0.94 6.01 -2.58
N THR A 114 -0.32 6.34 -2.61
CA THR A 114 -1.29 5.56 -3.40
C THR A 114 -1.04 5.78 -4.88
N ASP A 115 -0.96 4.70 -5.63
CA ASP A 115 -0.78 4.75 -7.09
C ASP A 115 -1.94 5.54 -7.73
N PRO A 116 -1.66 6.68 -8.42
CA PRO A 116 -2.69 7.52 -9.02
C PRO A 116 -3.42 6.84 -10.18
N TYR A 117 -2.85 5.77 -10.75
CA TYR A 117 -3.47 5.00 -11.83
C TYR A 117 -4.34 3.84 -11.34
N ALA A 118 -4.12 3.39 -10.09
CA ALA A 118 -4.83 2.25 -9.51
C ALA A 118 -5.92 2.65 -8.50
N ALA A 119 -5.84 3.86 -7.93
CA ALA A 119 -6.74 4.32 -6.88
C ALA A 119 -7.68 5.42 -7.37
N GLU A 120 -8.96 5.33 -6.95
CA GLU A 120 -9.96 6.38 -7.21
C GLU A 120 -9.64 7.68 -6.45
N ASN A 121 -9.05 7.56 -5.25
CA ASN A 121 -8.70 8.68 -4.38
C ASN A 121 -7.23 8.58 -3.97
N PRO A 122 -6.30 9.02 -4.81
CA PRO A 122 -4.87 9.02 -4.50
C PRO A 122 -4.56 9.88 -3.28
N ARG A 123 -3.73 9.38 -2.40
CA ARG A 123 -3.36 10.05 -1.14
C ARG A 123 -1.94 9.72 -0.73
N LEU A 124 -1.36 10.60 0.07
CA LEU A 124 -0.10 10.39 0.76
C LEU A 124 -0.42 10.13 2.24
N VAL A 125 -0.05 8.96 2.75
CA VAL A 125 -0.17 8.61 4.16
C VAL A 125 1.22 8.62 4.78
N ILE A 126 1.39 9.40 5.84
CA ILE A 126 2.64 9.49 6.59
C ILE A 126 2.35 9.10 8.03
N ILE A 127 3.14 8.17 8.55
CA ILE A 127 3.08 7.75 9.95
C ILE A 127 4.35 8.22 10.63
N ILE A 128 4.20 9.01 11.68
CA ILE A 128 5.29 9.60 12.45
C ILE A 128 5.33 9.04 13.88
N ASP A 129 6.49 9.12 14.50
CA ASP A 129 6.64 8.86 15.92
C ASP A 129 6.21 10.09 16.72
N GLY A 130 5.37 9.88 17.76
CA GLY A 130 4.85 10.94 18.59
C GLY A 130 3.66 11.69 17.96
N GLN A 131 3.42 12.91 18.47
CA GLN A 131 2.30 13.75 18.08
C GLN A 131 2.72 14.84 17.07
N LEU A 132 1.85 15.11 16.11
CA LEU A 132 2.05 16.21 15.16
C LEU A 132 1.80 17.56 15.87
N PRO A 133 2.80 18.47 15.95
CA PRO A 133 2.60 19.81 16.47
C PRO A 133 1.63 20.63 15.61
N GLY A 134 0.87 21.53 16.25
CA GLY A 134 -0.10 22.37 15.54
C GLY A 134 0.54 23.23 14.45
N ASP A 135 1.74 23.77 14.71
CA ASP A 135 2.47 24.58 13.73
C ASP A 135 2.90 23.76 12.52
N ALA A 136 3.40 22.55 12.72
CA ALA A 136 3.72 21.62 11.64
C ALA A 136 2.47 21.27 10.79
N LEU A 137 1.31 21.08 11.43
CA LEU A 137 0.05 20.86 10.73
C LEU A 137 -0.35 22.06 9.86
N GLN A 138 -0.20 23.30 10.38
CA GLN A 138 -0.51 24.50 9.62
C GLN A 138 0.43 24.67 8.42
N GLU A 139 1.70 24.36 8.61
CA GLU A 139 2.68 24.43 7.53
C GLU A 139 2.40 23.37 6.45
N LEU A 140 2.09 22.13 6.83
CA LEU A 140 1.65 21.09 5.89
C LEU A 140 0.39 21.51 5.10
N LYS A 141 -0.58 22.15 5.77
CA LYS A 141 -1.80 22.66 5.10
C LYS A 141 -1.51 23.81 4.13
N SER A 142 -0.46 24.57 4.36
CA SER A 142 -0.07 25.69 3.51
C SER A 142 0.68 25.30 2.24
N LEU A 143 1.11 24.04 2.14
CA LEU A 143 1.80 23.53 0.96
C LEU A 143 0.92 23.63 -0.30
N PRO A 144 1.45 24.17 -1.42
CA PRO A 144 0.65 24.41 -2.63
C PRO A 144 -0.05 23.18 -3.20
N ALA A 145 0.56 22.00 -3.07
CA ALA A 145 0.05 20.74 -3.59
C ALA A 145 -1.02 20.09 -2.69
N VAL A 146 -1.21 20.58 -1.46
CA VAL A 146 -2.15 20.00 -0.49
C VAL A 146 -3.54 20.60 -0.68
N ASP A 147 -4.53 19.74 -0.81
CA ASP A 147 -5.95 20.09 -0.78
C ASP A 147 -6.48 20.06 0.64
N SER A 148 -6.33 18.92 1.30
CA SER A 148 -6.78 18.72 2.68
C SER A 148 -5.93 17.70 3.42
N ILE A 149 -6.01 17.71 4.76
CA ILE A 149 -5.33 16.78 5.66
C ILE A 149 -6.34 16.14 6.61
N ILE A 150 -6.24 14.82 6.77
CA ILE A 150 -6.98 14.02 7.77
C ILE A 150 -5.95 13.50 8.79
N LEU A 151 -6.29 13.61 10.07
CA LEU A 151 -5.49 13.11 11.21
C LEU A 151 -6.20 11.95 11.89
#